data_1f6971a3b6139309f2408237cdc57af9
#
_entry.id   1f6971a3b6139309f2408237cdc57af9
#
_cell.length_a   1.000
_cell.length_b   1.000
_cell.length_c   1.000
_cell.angle_alpha   90.00
_cell.angle_beta   90.00
_cell.angle_gamma   90.00
#
_symmetry.space_group_name_H-M   'P 1'
#
loop_
_entity.id
_entity.type
_entity.pdbx_description
1 polymer ?
#
loop_
_entity_poly.entity_id
_entity_poly.type
_entity_poly.pdbx_seq_one_letter_code
_entity_poly.pdbx_strand_id
1 'polypeptide(L)'
;METFPDTTQLAGMSISKIKSLVDSGGEDTVSVEIIGLLMKDSRAGVRAFARTLENRNLRKQNLLRKHDEMLELENKIHAEGMKFIAGIDEAGRGPLAGPVVSASVILPENPGLTGLDDSKKMTAKSREEMYGRITKCAVAWGIGMAENDEIDEIGILEATMKSMRRAVRNMGTTPDIALIDGNKTPGLDCKERAVVGGDAISLSIAAASVIAKVTRDRLMIEMDRVFPGYGFAQHKGYGASSHAAAIAELGPCGIHRFSFRLVPSSAPPGTCVKFLKKRLTSAPTPEILERAATGIARVKGSLSENDIAELRKTYKVCKKRFGGKA
;
A
#
# COMPACT_ATOMS: atom_id res chain seq x y z
N MET A 1 -36.68 -7.94 -26.79
CA MET A 1 -36.04 -8.78 -25.77
C MET A 1 -36.71 -10.14 -25.85
N GLU A 2 -36.01 -11.19 -26.21
CA GLU A 2 -36.52 -12.55 -26.10
C GLU A 2 -36.73 -12.84 -24.60
N THR A 3 -37.97 -13.28 -24.25
CA THR A 3 -38.28 -13.68 -22.89
C THR A 3 -37.50 -14.94 -22.51
N PHE A 4 -36.95 -15.00 -21.31
CA PHE A 4 -36.25 -16.18 -20.83
C PHE A 4 -37.22 -17.40 -20.85
N PRO A 5 -36.77 -18.59 -21.28
CA PRO A 5 -37.62 -19.78 -21.41
C PRO A 5 -38.30 -20.16 -20.08
N ASP A 6 -39.55 -20.62 -20.19
CA ASP A 6 -40.27 -21.14 -19.03
C ASP A 6 -39.78 -22.53 -18.59
N THR A 7 -40.34 -23.07 -17.51
CA THR A 7 -39.91 -24.36 -16.93
C THR A 7 -40.08 -25.54 -17.89
N THR A 8 -41.09 -25.51 -18.79
CA THR A 8 -41.36 -26.55 -19.76
C THR A 8 -40.32 -26.53 -20.89
N GLN A 9 -40.01 -25.34 -21.37
CA GLN A 9 -38.98 -25.11 -22.38
C GLN A 9 -37.56 -25.46 -21.85
N LEU A 10 -37.28 -25.09 -20.61
CA LEU A 10 -36.00 -25.39 -19.94
C LEU A 10 -35.79 -26.89 -19.76
N ALA A 11 -36.85 -27.68 -19.51
CA ALA A 11 -36.75 -29.13 -19.34
C ALA A 11 -36.23 -29.84 -20.57
N GLY A 12 -36.54 -29.31 -21.78
CA GLY A 12 -36.05 -29.84 -23.06
C GLY A 12 -34.65 -29.38 -23.45
N MET A 13 -34.03 -28.45 -22.73
CA MET A 13 -32.72 -27.89 -23.10
C MET A 13 -31.56 -28.61 -22.39
N SER A 14 -30.43 -28.76 -23.08
CA SER A 14 -29.20 -29.18 -22.43
C SER A 14 -28.68 -28.14 -21.44
N ILE A 15 -27.96 -28.57 -20.40
CA ILE A 15 -27.34 -27.67 -19.41
C ILE A 15 -26.41 -26.64 -20.08
N SER A 16 -25.69 -27.05 -21.12
CA SER A 16 -24.81 -26.17 -21.91
C SER A 16 -25.62 -25.04 -22.58
N LYS A 17 -26.80 -25.36 -23.17
CA LYS A 17 -27.65 -24.36 -23.81
C LYS A 17 -28.26 -23.39 -22.78
N ILE A 18 -28.65 -23.89 -21.60
CA ILE A 18 -29.14 -23.02 -20.50
C ILE A 18 -28.03 -22.04 -20.03
N LYS A 19 -26.80 -22.53 -19.87
CA LYS A 19 -25.63 -21.67 -19.54
C LYS A 19 -25.43 -20.58 -20.59
N SER A 20 -25.39 -20.96 -21.85
CA SER A 20 -25.22 -20.04 -22.97
C SER A 20 -26.32 -18.98 -23.04
N LEU A 21 -27.58 -19.33 -22.77
CA LEU A 21 -28.68 -18.35 -22.67
C LEU A 21 -28.53 -17.37 -21.54
N VAL A 22 -28.12 -17.83 -20.37
CA VAL A 22 -27.85 -16.96 -19.21
C VAL A 22 -26.67 -16.01 -19.51
N ASP A 23 -25.60 -16.53 -20.11
CA ASP A 23 -24.39 -15.75 -20.43
C ASP A 23 -24.65 -14.75 -21.58
N SER A 24 -25.52 -15.08 -22.55
CA SER A 24 -25.88 -14.19 -23.69
C SER A 24 -26.83 -13.06 -23.28
N GLY A 25 -27.49 -13.16 -22.15
CA GLY A 25 -28.35 -12.09 -21.60
C GLY A 25 -27.60 -10.81 -21.23
N GLY A 26 -26.28 -10.83 -21.23
CA GLY A 26 -25.41 -9.65 -21.11
C GLY A 26 -25.48 -8.92 -19.78
N GLU A 27 -26.34 -9.37 -18.86
CA GLU A 27 -26.46 -8.78 -17.53
C GLU A 27 -25.47 -9.41 -16.56
N ASP A 28 -24.70 -8.58 -15.89
CA ASP A 28 -23.81 -9.00 -14.81
C ASP A 28 -24.55 -9.68 -13.64
N THR A 29 -25.88 -9.55 -13.60
CA THR A 29 -26.75 -10.09 -12.56
C THR A 29 -27.94 -10.82 -13.19
N VAL A 30 -28.08 -12.09 -12.88
CA VAL A 30 -29.22 -12.91 -13.33
C VAL A 30 -30.42 -12.64 -12.42
N SER A 31 -31.62 -12.45 -13.00
CA SER A 31 -32.80 -12.15 -12.18
C SER A 31 -33.12 -13.25 -11.18
N VAL A 32 -33.71 -12.88 -10.05
CA VAL A 32 -34.09 -13.82 -8.99
C VAL A 32 -35.13 -14.83 -9.50
N GLU A 33 -36.01 -14.40 -10.42
CA GLU A 33 -37.01 -15.23 -11.05
C GLU A 33 -36.38 -16.35 -11.88
N ILE A 34 -35.37 -16.02 -12.70
CA ILE A 34 -34.63 -17.01 -13.51
C ILE A 34 -33.91 -18.01 -12.61
N ILE A 35 -33.25 -17.55 -11.56
CA ILE A 35 -32.58 -18.43 -10.58
C ILE A 35 -33.63 -19.34 -9.92
N GLY A 36 -34.78 -18.80 -9.52
CA GLY A 36 -35.87 -19.54 -8.92
C GLY A 36 -36.45 -20.63 -9.85
N LEU A 37 -36.55 -20.36 -11.16
CA LEU A 37 -36.95 -21.35 -12.16
C LEU A 37 -35.91 -22.48 -12.29
N LEU A 38 -34.62 -22.14 -12.39
CA LEU A 38 -33.52 -23.10 -12.49
C LEU A 38 -33.37 -23.96 -11.21
N MET A 39 -33.68 -23.42 -10.04
CA MET A 39 -33.67 -24.15 -8.78
C MET A 39 -34.76 -25.24 -8.70
N LYS A 40 -35.87 -25.07 -9.41
CA LYS A 40 -36.97 -26.05 -9.49
C LYS A 40 -36.76 -27.14 -10.51
N ASP A 41 -35.69 -27.09 -11.33
CA ASP A 41 -35.41 -28.11 -12.35
C ASP A 41 -35.12 -29.48 -11.72
N SER A 42 -35.63 -30.55 -12.32
CA SER A 42 -35.44 -31.91 -11.84
C SER A 42 -33.97 -32.36 -11.84
N ARG A 43 -33.16 -31.81 -12.75
CA ARG A 43 -31.77 -32.19 -13.00
C ARG A 43 -30.83 -31.52 -11.98
N ALA A 44 -30.06 -32.36 -11.27
CA ALA A 44 -29.10 -31.86 -10.25
C ALA A 44 -28.06 -30.87 -10.80
N GLY A 45 -27.61 -31.04 -12.05
CA GLY A 45 -26.65 -30.16 -12.70
C GLY A 45 -27.20 -28.75 -12.97
N VAL A 46 -28.51 -28.61 -13.28
CA VAL A 46 -29.17 -27.30 -13.44
C VAL A 46 -29.31 -26.60 -12.11
N ARG A 47 -29.73 -27.32 -11.07
CA ARG A 47 -29.81 -26.78 -9.70
C ARG A 47 -28.44 -26.35 -9.16
N ALA A 48 -27.38 -27.09 -9.45
CA ALA A 48 -25.99 -26.71 -9.07
C ALA A 48 -25.56 -25.41 -9.79
N PHE A 49 -25.91 -25.27 -11.05
CA PHE A 49 -25.67 -24.02 -11.80
C PHE A 49 -26.45 -22.83 -11.22
N ALA A 50 -27.76 -23.04 -10.90
CA ALA A 50 -28.58 -22.01 -10.25
C ALA A 50 -27.95 -21.51 -8.92
N ARG A 51 -27.46 -22.42 -8.08
CA ARG A 51 -26.73 -22.04 -6.87
C ARG A 51 -25.45 -21.23 -7.15
N THR A 52 -24.77 -21.54 -8.23
CA THR A 52 -23.59 -20.75 -8.64
C THR A 52 -23.98 -19.31 -9.01
N LEU A 53 -25.12 -19.14 -9.74
CA LEU A 53 -25.65 -17.83 -10.10
C LEU A 53 -26.12 -17.05 -8.86
N GLU A 54 -26.84 -17.72 -7.95
CA GLU A 54 -27.28 -17.12 -6.68
C GLU A 54 -26.11 -16.60 -5.86
N ASN A 55 -25.06 -17.44 -5.69
CA ASN A 55 -23.84 -17.04 -4.99
C ASN A 55 -23.11 -15.88 -5.69
N ARG A 56 -23.13 -15.83 -7.04
CA ARG A 56 -22.56 -14.73 -7.81
C ARG A 56 -23.32 -13.43 -7.54
N ASN A 57 -24.67 -13.47 -7.58
CA ASN A 57 -25.51 -12.33 -7.29
C ASN A 57 -25.31 -11.82 -5.85
N LEU A 58 -25.30 -12.73 -4.87
CA LEU A 58 -25.07 -12.39 -3.47
C LEU A 58 -23.71 -11.72 -3.25
N ARG A 59 -22.66 -12.25 -3.89
CA ARG A 59 -21.32 -11.63 -3.85
C ARG A 59 -21.36 -10.22 -4.41
N LYS A 60 -22.01 -10.01 -5.56
CA LYS A 60 -22.11 -8.67 -6.17
C LYS A 60 -22.87 -7.70 -5.29
N GLN A 61 -24.01 -8.12 -4.71
CA GLN A 61 -24.79 -7.30 -3.76
C GLN A 61 -23.95 -6.92 -2.54
N ASN A 62 -23.20 -7.87 -1.97
CA ASN A 62 -22.34 -7.60 -0.83
C ASN A 62 -21.21 -6.61 -1.18
N LEU A 63 -20.64 -6.68 -2.39
CA LEU A 63 -19.61 -5.72 -2.84
C LEU A 63 -20.20 -4.32 -3.04
N LEU A 64 -21.42 -4.20 -3.58
CA LEU A 64 -22.11 -2.92 -3.73
C LEU A 64 -22.43 -2.31 -2.36
N ARG A 65 -23.04 -3.11 -1.47
CA ARG A 65 -23.34 -2.65 -0.11
C ARG A 65 -22.09 -2.16 0.62
N LYS A 66 -21.01 -2.92 0.55
CA LYS A 66 -19.73 -2.52 1.17
C LYS A 66 -19.18 -1.22 0.57
N HIS A 67 -19.27 -1.06 -0.74
CA HIS A 67 -18.87 0.17 -1.42
C HIS A 67 -19.66 1.39 -0.89
N ASP A 68 -20.98 1.23 -0.74
CA ASP A 68 -21.85 2.30 -0.24
C ASP A 68 -21.56 2.61 1.25
N GLU A 69 -21.37 1.57 2.08
CA GLU A 69 -20.93 1.72 3.48
C GLU A 69 -19.62 2.50 3.60
N MET A 70 -18.66 2.22 2.73
CA MET A 70 -17.35 2.92 2.71
C MET A 70 -17.44 4.36 2.20
N LEU A 71 -18.51 4.75 1.51
CA LEU A 71 -18.76 6.13 1.09
C LEU A 71 -19.52 6.97 2.14
N GLU A 72 -20.05 6.35 3.18
CA GLU A 72 -20.88 7.07 4.16
C GLU A 72 -20.13 8.24 4.83
N LEU A 73 -18.84 8.07 5.09
CA LEU A 73 -18.02 9.10 5.73
C LEU A 73 -17.83 10.30 4.80
N GLU A 74 -17.48 10.05 3.56
CA GLU A 74 -17.31 11.08 2.53
C GLU A 74 -18.65 11.77 2.24
N ASN A 75 -19.75 11.03 2.13
CA ASN A 75 -21.09 11.59 1.91
C ASN A 75 -21.51 12.53 3.03
N LYS A 76 -21.22 12.21 4.29
CA LYS A 76 -21.49 13.10 5.44
C LYS A 76 -20.67 14.39 5.32
N ILE A 77 -19.42 14.30 4.94
CA ILE A 77 -18.51 15.44 4.78
C ILE A 77 -18.92 16.31 3.58
N HIS A 78 -19.34 15.69 2.47
CA HIS A 78 -19.91 16.41 1.32
C HIS A 78 -21.18 17.19 1.70
N ALA A 79 -22.06 16.61 2.54
CA ALA A 79 -23.25 17.29 3.05
C ALA A 79 -22.92 18.52 3.93
N GLU A 80 -21.72 18.57 4.51
CA GLU A 80 -21.19 19.75 5.23
C GLU A 80 -20.60 20.81 4.28
N GLY A 81 -20.67 20.61 2.96
CA GLY A 81 -20.22 21.55 1.91
C GLY A 81 -18.75 21.41 1.49
N MET A 82 -18.03 20.42 1.98
CA MET A 82 -16.64 20.16 1.56
C MET A 82 -16.64 19.33 0.27
N LYS A 83 -15.89 19.78 -0.75
CA LYS A 83 -15.86 19.16 -2.09
C LYS A 83 -14.66 18.24 -2.31
N PHE A 84 -13.48 18.68 -1.86
CA PHE A 84 -12.23 17.93 -2.06
C PHE A 84 -11.83 17.20 -0.79
N ILE A 85 -12.25 15.94 -0.67
CA ILE A 85 -11.94 15.07 0.45
C ILE A 85 -10.79 14.17 0.04
N ALA A 86 -9.62 14.35 0.67
CA ALA A 86 -8.45 13.51 0.41
C ALA A 86 -8.38 12.35 1.39
N GLY A 87 -8.32 11.11 0.90
CA GLY A 87 -7.90 9.95 1.70
C GLY A 87 -6.39 9.80 1.66
N ILE A 88 -5.77 9.50 2.79
CA ILE A 88 -4.32 9.34 2.91
C ILE A 88 -4.01 8.05 3.66
N ASP A 89 -3.11 7.24 3.10
CA ASP A 89 -2.59 6.02 3.74
C ASP A 89 -1.13 5.78 3.34
N GLU A 90 -0.44 4.87 4.05
CA GLU A 90 0.94 4.52 3.79
C GLU A 90 1.17 3.01 3.65
N ALA A 91 2.21 2.67 2.92
CA ALA A 91 2.76 1.32 2.84
C ALA A 91 4.24 1.31 3.21
N GLY A 92 4.66 0.28 3.95
CA GLY A 92 6.08 0.08 4.18
C GLY A 92 6.63 0.63 5.49
N ARG A 93 5.86 0.74 6.57
CA ARG A 93 6.39 1.09 7.91
C ARG A 93 7.21 -0.01 8.54
N GLY A 94 6.75 -1.26 8.45
CA GLY A 94 7.38 -2.42 9.11
C GLY A 94 8.58 -3.08 8.42
N PRO A 95 8.80 -2.97 7.09
CA PRO A 95 9.93 -3.60 6.41
C PRO A 95 11.29 -3.15 6.91
N LEU A 96 12.29 -4.04 6.79
CA LEU A 96 13.70 -3.80 7.12
C LEU A 96 14.45 -3.02 6.03
N ALA A 97 13.87 -2.93 4.82
CA ALA A 97 14.47 -2.31 3.65
C ALA A 97 13.45 -1.54 2.82
N GLY A 98 13.94 -0.54 2.09
CA GLY A 98 13.16 0.32 1.20
C GLY A 98 12.43 1.46 1.90
N PRO A 99 11.78 2.37 1.14
CA PRO A 99 11.11 3.54 1.66
C PRO A 99 9.80 3.21 2.36
N VAL A 100 9.28 4.18 3.13
CA VAL A 100 7.85 4.31 3.40
C VAL A 100 7.25 5.13 2.26
N VAL A 101 6.13 4.66 1.73
CA VAL A 101 5.41 5.29 0.61
C VAL A 101 4.01 5.62 1.08
N SER A 102 3.62 6.88 0.97
CA SER A 102 2.26 7.35 1.22
C SER A 102 1.59 7.78 -0.07
N ALA A 103 0.27 7.64 -0.13
CA ALA A 103 -0.54 8.20 -1.19
C ALA A 103 -1.62 9.11 -0.62
N SER A 104 -2.03 10.09 -1.42
CA SER A 104 -3.19 10.95 -1.18
C SER A 104 -4.10 10.87 -2.40
N VAL A 105 -5.39 10.66 -2.20
CA VAL A 105 -6.37 10.46 -3.30
C VAL A 105 -7.64 11.24 -3.01
N ILE A 106 -8.08 12.07 -3.96
CA ILE A 106 -9.40 12.71 -3.98
C ILE A 106 -10.25 11.97 -5.02
N LEU A 107 -11.32 11.33 -4.57
CA LEU A 107 -12.28 10.66 -5.43
C LEU A 107 -13.43 11.60 -5.84
N PRO A 108 -14.09 11.39 -7.00
CA PRO A 108 -15.37 12.02 -7.28
C PRO A 108 -16.47 11.44 -6.37
N GLU A 109 -17.61 12.10 -6.24
CA GLU A 109 -18.74 11.66 -5.41
C GLU A 109 -19.20 10.23 -5.74
N ASN A 110 -19.18 9.84 -7.01
CA ASN A 110 -19.58 8.51 -7.48
C ASN A 110 -18.42 7.84 -8.24
N PRO A 111 -17.39 7.32 -7.58
CA PRO A 111 -16.18 6.81 -8.24
C PRO A 111 -16.36 5.46 -8.92
N GLY A 112 -17.43 4.71 -8.63
CA GLY A 112 -17.70 3.41 -9.22
C GLY A 112 -16.63 2.33 -8.91
N LEU A 113 -15.96 2.43 -7.78
CA LEU A 113 -14.84 1.54 -7.37
C LEU A 113 -15.33 0.30 -6.61
N THR A 114 -16.44 -0.31 -7.07
CA THR A 114 -16.94 -1.56 -6.48
C THR A 114 -15.86 -2.63 -6.44
N GLY A 115 -15.70 -3.27 -5.28
CA GLY A 115 -14.67 -4.27 -5.02
C GLY A 115 -13.36 -3.73 -4.45
N LEU A 116 -13.26 -2.40 -4.24
CA LEU A 116 -12.19 -1.82 -3.43
C LEU A 116 -12.35 -2.26 -1.97
N ASP A 117 -11.25 -2.64 -1.35
CA ASP A 117 -11.14 -3.11 0.03
C ASP A 117 -9.77 -2.73 0.59
N ASP A 118 -9.55 -2.96 1.88
CA ASP A 118 -8.22 -2.97 2.49
C ASP A 118 -7.22 -3.71 1.59
N SER A 119 -6.15 -3.01 1.22
CA SER A 119 -5.16 -3.52 0.26
C SER A 119 -4.53 -4.85 0.69
N LYS A 120 -4.53 -5.18 1.99
CA LYS A 120 -3.99 -6.43 2.54
C LYS A 120 -4.93 -7.62 2.31
N LYS A 121 -6.24 -7.35 2.14
CA LYS A 121 -7.27 -8.36 1.84
C LYS A 121 -7.39 -8.66 0.34
N MET A 122 -6.86 -7.78 -0.52
CA MET A 122 -6.89 -7.93 -1.96
C MET A 122 -5.74 -8.80 -2.48
N THR A 123 -5.95 -9.56 -3.55
CA THR A 123 -4.88 -10.24 -4.27
C THR A 123 -3.98 -9.23 -5.00
N ALA A 124 -2.74 -9.61 -5.32
CA ALA A 124 -1.85 -8.72 -6.07
C ALA A 124 -2.46 -8.30 -7.42
N LYS A 125 -3.10 -9.23 -8.15
CA LYS A 125 -3.78 -8.96 -9.41
C LYS A 125 -4.92 -7.95 -9.23
N SER A 126 -5.79 -8.17 -8.24
CA SER A 126 -6.92 -7.29 -8.00
C SER A 126 -6.49 -5.89 -7.51
N ARG A 127 -5.36 -5.79 -6.78
CA ARG A 127 -4.76 -4.48 -6.45
C ARG A 127 -4.26 -3.73 -7.69
N GLU A 128 -3.58 -4.42 -8.61
CA GLU A 128 -3.10 -3.81 -9.87
C GLU A 128 -4.26 -3.32 -10.74
N GLU A 129 -5.32 -4.11 -10.87
CA GLU A 129 -6.54 -3.71 -11.60
C GLU A 129 -7.20 -2.49 -10.93
N MET A 130 -7.30 -2.51 -9.61
CA MET A 130 -7.90 -1.40 -8.83
C MET A 130 -7.03 -0.15 -8.90
N TYR A 131 -5.70 -0.26 -8.85
CA TYR A 131 -4.78 0.85 -9.08
C TYR A 131 -5.10 1.57 -10.40
N GLY A 132 -5.25 0.81 -11.49
CA GLY A 132 -5.59 1.38 -12.80
C GLY A 132 -6.97 2.04 -12.83
N ARG A 133 -7.95 1.52 -12.09
CA ARG A 133 -9.28 2.13 -11.97
C ARG A 133 -9.24 3.42 -11.16
N ILE A 134 -8.57 3.41 -10.01
CA ILE A 134 -8.42 4.59 -9.13
C ILE A 134 -7.73 5.73 -9.88
N THR A 135 -6.58 5.47 -10.51
CA THR A 135 -5.81 6.51 -11.21
C THR A 135 -6.54 7.12 -12.39
N LYS A 136 -7.52 6.39 -12.99
CA LYS A 136 -8.36 6.90 -14.07
C LYS A 136 -9.53 7.75 -13.58
N CYS A 137 -10.14 7.42 -12.43
CA CYS A 137 -11.33 8.10 -11.96
C CYS A 137 -11.05 9.20 -10.92
N ALA A 138 -9.91 9.15 -10.22
CA ALA A 138 -9.57 10.13 -9.21
C ALA A 138 -9.53 11.56 -9.77
N VAL A 139 -10.11 12.51 -9.03
CA VAL A 139 -10.03 13.96 -9.33
C VAL A 139 -8.58 14.42 -9.24
N ALA A 140 -7.87 13.94 -8.21
CA ALA A 140 -6.44 14.17 -8.03
C ALA A 140 -5.85 13.03 -7.17
N TRP A 141 -4.58 12.74 -7.38
CA TRP A 141 -3.83 11.81 -6.54
C TRP A 141 -2.35 12.16 -6.54
N GLY A 142 -1.65 11.82 -5.49
CA GLY A 142 -0.22 12.07 -5.35
C GLY A 142 0.47 11.02 -4.49
N ILE A 143 1.75 10.84 -4.71
CA ILE A 143 2.62 9.92 -3.97
C ILE A 143 3.71 10.71 -3.26
N GLY A 144 3.99 10.35 -2.02
CA GLY A 144 5.13 10.84 -1.27
C GLY A 144 5.93 9.67 -0.70
N MET A 145 7.24 9.82 -0.66
CA MET A 145 8.15 8.80 -0.13
C MET A 145 9.10 9.41 0.89
N ALA A 146 9.52 8.61 1.87
CA ALA A 146 10.68 8.88 2.71
C ALA A 146 11.61 7.66 2.64
N GLU A 147 12.84 7.91 2.24
CA GLU A 147 13.83 6.88 2.00
C GLU A 147 14.38 6.30 3.30
N ASN A 148 15.08 5.17 3.20
CA ASN A 148 15.62 4.47 4.36
C ASN A 148 16.59 5.30 5.20
N ASP A 149 17.35 6.21 4.60
CA ASP A 149 18.24 7.13 5.32
C ASP A 149 17.46 8.22 6.07
N GLU A 150 16.37 8.75 5.52
CA GLU A 150 15.46 9.63 6.24
C GLU A 150 14.78 8.89 7.41
N ILE A 151 14.37 7.63 7.21
CA ILE A 151 13.78 6.80 8.27
C ILE A 151 14.80 6.60 9.41
N ASP A 152 16.05 6.32 9.07
CA ASP A 152 17.13 6.17 10.06
C ASP A 152 17.41 7.50 10.82
N GLU A 153 17.31 8.63 10.11
CA GLU A 153 17.56 9.96 10.66
C GLU A 153 16.47 10.44 11.62
N ILE A 154 15.21 10.43 11.19
CA ILE A 154 14.09 11.04 11.93
C ILE A 154 13.16 10.01 12.59
N GLY A 155 13.34 8.71 12.33
CA GLY A 155 12.50 7.62 12.79
C GLY A 155 11.26 7.41 11.93
N ILE A 156 10.72 6.19 11.99
CA ILE A 156 9.65 5.74 11.08
C ILE A 156 8.37 6.57 11.18
N LEU A 157 8.00 7.03 12.36
CA LEU A 157 6.78 7.81 12.54
C LEU A 157 6.87 9.16 11.81
N GLU A 158 7.93 9.93 12.07
CA GLU A 158 8.09 11.25 11.42
C GLU A 158 8.37 11.10 9.92
N ALA A 159 9.09 10.07 9.51
CA ALA A 159 9.27 9.74 8.09
C ALA A 159 7.93 9.44 7.40
N THR A 160 7.00 8.75 8.09
CA THR A 160 5.64 8.51 7.58
C THR A 160 4.88 9.84 7.44
N MET A 161 4.87 10.68 8.48
CA MET A 161 4.21 12.00 8.41
C MET A 161 4.79 12.86 7.27
N LYS A 162 6.10 12.83 7.09
CA LYS A 162 6.79 13.54 6.00
C LYS A 162 6.40 13.00 4.62
N SER A 163 6.27 11.68 4.47
CA SER A 163 5.81 11.07 3.21
C SER A 163 4.36 11.45 2.91
N MET A 164 3.47 11.52 3.91
CA MET A 164 2.09 11.96 3.74
C MET A 164 2.00 13.43 3.30
N ARG A 165 2.77 14.34 3.92
CA ARG A 165 2.88 15.75 3.50
C ARG A 165 3.35 15.86 2.04
N ARG A 166 4.32 15.04 1.63
CA ARG A 166 4.79 14.97 0.24
C ARG A 166 3.72 14.46 -0.72
N ALA A 167 2.93 13.46 -0.31
CA ALA A 167 1.85 12.91 -1.12
C ALA A 167 0.79 13.98 -1.43
N VAL A 168 0.35 14.74 -0.41
CA VAL A 168 -0.60 15.84 -0.59
C VAL A 168 -0.02 16.95 -1.48
N ARG A 169 1.23 17.34 -1.26
CA ARG A 169 1.89 18.35 -2.10
C ARG A 169 1.99 17.91 -3.57
N ASN A 170 2.34 16.66 -3.81
CA ASN A 170 2.52 16.10 -5.16
C ASN A 170 1.18 15.83 -5.87
N MET A 171 0.08 15.84 -5.15
CA MET A 171 -1.27 15.74 -5.74
C MET A 171 -1.64 17.00 -6.54
N GLY A 172 -1.07 18.16 -6.21
CA GLY A 172 -1.28 19.43 -6.95
C GLY A 172 -2.66 20.06 -6.74
N THR A 173 -3.50 19.48 -5.87
CA THR A 173 -4.82 20.01 -5.51
C THR A 173 -4.89 20.10 -4.00
N THR A 174 -5.29 21.27 -3.48
CA THR A 174 -5.47 21.46 -2.03
C THR A 174 -6.81 20.85 -1.59
N PRO A 175 -6.84 19.88 -0.68
CA PRO A 175 -8.08 19.33 -0.16
C PRO A 175 -8.75 20.29 0.84
N ASP A 176 -10.08 20.25 0.93
CA ASP A 176 -10.84 20.92 2.00
C ASP A 176 -10.61 20.22 3.34
N ILE A 177 -10.53 18.88 3.29
CA ILE A 177 -10.23 18.01 4.43
C ILE A 177 -9.43 16.80 3.98
N ALA A 178 -8.48 16.38 4.82
CA ALA A 178 -7.75 15.12 4.68
C ALA A 178 -8.23 14.11 5.74
N LEU A 179 -8.58 12.92 5.29
CA LEU A 179 -8.85 11.73 6.10
C LEU A 179 -7.59 10.86 6.12
N ILE A 180 -7.00 10.66 7.29
CA ILE A 180 -5.70 9.98 7.43
C ILE A 180 -5.93 8.64 8.13
N ASP A 181 -5.43 7.52 7.54
CA ASP A 181 -5.44 6.24 8.25
C ASP A 181 -4.59 6.31 9.53
N GLY A 182 -5.13 5.76 10.62
CA GLY A 182 -4.47 5.69 11.90
C GLY A 182 -4.96 6.72 12.91
N ASN A 183 -4.11 7.03 13.90
CA ASN A 183 -4.45 7.86 15.06
C ASN A 183 -3.67 9.18 15.16
N LYS A 184 -2.92 9.54 14.12
CA LYS A 184 -2.11 10.78 14.06
C LYS A 184 -2.28 11.46 12.71
N THR A 185 -2.13 12.76 12.71
CA THR A 185 -2.18 13.59 11.51
C THR A 185 -0.81 14.16 11.18
N PRO A 186 -0.50 14.35 9.88
CA PRO A 186 0.81 14.84 9.44
C PRO A 186 1.04 16.36 9.61
N GLY A 187 0.04 17.16 9.95
CA GLY A 187 0.11 18.63 10.02
C GLY A 187 0.11 19.25 8.63
N LEU A 188 -1.02 19.19 7.95
CA LEU A 188 -1.27 19.75 6.61
C LEU A 188 -1.87 21.17 6.73
N ASP A 189 -1.82 21.91 5.64
CA ASP A 189 -2.44 23.24 5.52
C ASP A 189 -3.97 23.19 5.25
N CYS A 190 -4.63 22.08 5.59
CA CYS A 190 -6.08 21.88 5.47
C CYS A 190 -6.65 21.25 6.74
N LYS A 191 -7.97 21.11 6.83
CA LYS A 191 -8.58 20.34 7.92
C LYS A 191 -8.08 18.89 7.88
N GLU A 192 -7.82 18.30 9.04
CA GLU A 192 -7.33 16.94 9.18
C GLU A 192 -8.20 16.12 10.12
N ARG A 193 -8.43 14.87 9.77
CA ARG A 193 -9.14 13.90 10.60
C ARG A 193 -8.45 12.54 10.55
N ALA A 194 -7.92 12.10 11.68
CA ALA A 194 -7.41 10.75 11.84
C ALA A 194 -8.59 9.75 11.94
N VAL A 195 -8.51 8.65 11.20
CA VAL A 195 -9.54 7.59 11.14
C VAL A 195 -8.84 6.26 11.40
N VAL A 196 -9.06 5.68 12.58
CA VAL A 196 -8.46 4.39 12.94
C VAL A 196 -9.09 3.28 12.12
N GLY A 197 -8.27 2.52 11.37
CA GLY A 197 -8.75 1.50 10.42
C GLY A 197 -9.50 2.11 9.24
N GLY A 198 -9.08 3.30 8.83
CA GLY A 198 -9.71 4.10 7.80
C GLY A 198 -9.78 3.38 6.45
N ASP A 199 -8.81 2.51 6.15
CA ASP A 199 -8.76 1.67 4.95
C ASP A 199 -9.95 0.68 4.82
N ALA A 200 -10.67 0.43 5.93
CA ALA A 200 -11.90 -0.37 5.95
C ALA A 200 -13.19 0.48 6.03
N ILE A 201 -13.09 1.79 6.29
CA ILE A 201 -14.23 2.67 6.63
C ILE A 201 -14.46 3.75 5.57
N SER A 202 -13.38 4.26 4.94
CA SER A 202 -13.39 5.36 3.98
C SER A 202 -12.89 4.88 2.63
N LEU A 203 -13.66 5.14 1.58
CA LEU A 203 -13.32 4.70 0.22
C LEU A 203 -12.07 5.45 -0.30
N SER A 204 -11.90 6.72 0.04
CA SER A 204 -10.73 7.52 -0.35
C SER A 204 -9.46 7.06 0.37
N ILE A 205 -9.53 6.67 1.65
CA ILE A 205 -8.39 6.07 2.36
C ILE A 205 -8.04 4.70 1.77
N ALA A 206 -9.03 3.84 1.49
CA ALA A 206 -8.79 2.55 0.84
C ALA A 206 -8.15 2.72 -0.55
N ALA A 207 -8.57 3.72 -1.32
CA ALA A 207 -7.93 4.06 -2.59
C ALA A 207 -6.46 4.47 -2.40
N ALA A 208 -6.16 5.31 -1.41
CA ALA A 208 -4.80 5.69 -1.06
C ALA A 208 -3.96 4.46 -0.63
N SER A 209 -4.53 3.55 0.17
CA SER A 209 -3.90 2.29 0.57
C SER A 209 -3.45 1.46 -0.63
N VAL A 210 -4.33 1.28 -1.62
CA VAL A 210 -4.01 0.54 -2.85
C VAL A 210 -2.90 1.25 -3.64
N ILE A 211 -2.99 2.59 -3.83
CA ILE A 211 -1.97 3.36 -4.56
C ILE A 211 -0.61 3.26 -3.86
N ALA A 212 -0.55 3.48 -2.56
CA ALA A 212 0.69 3.38 -1.77
C ALA A 212 1.28 1.97 -1.84
N LYS A 213 0.44 0.94 -1.66
CA LYS A 213 0.87 -0.47 -1.66
C LYS A 213 1.41 -0.92 -3.01
N VAL A 214 0.69 -0.66 -4.10
CA VAL A 214 1.12 -1.06 -5.45
C VAL A 214 2.39 -0.32 -5.84
N THR A 215 2.46 0.98 -5.59
CA THR A 215 3.66 1.78 -5.88
C THR A 215 4.87 1.23 -5.16
N ARG A 216 4.74 0.94 -3.85
CA ARG A 216 5.84 0.40 -3.07
C ARG A 216 6.24 -1.01 -3.51
N ASP A 217 5.27 -1.88 -3.80
CA ASP A 217 5.55 -3.25 -4.22
C ASP A 217 6.29 -3.28 -5.57
N ARG A 218 5.92 -2.42 -6.52
CA ARG A 218 6.63 -2.24 -7.80
C ARG A 218 8.07 -1.77 -7.57
N LEU A 219 8.27 -0.77 -6.71
CA LEU A 219 9.60 -0.30 -6.35
C LEU A 219 10.46 -1.42 -5.77
N MET A 220 9.92 -2.23 -4.87
CA MET A 220 10.70 -3.33 -4.26
C MET A 220 11.01 -4.46 -5.25
N ILE A 221 10.20 -4.66 -6.29
CA ILE A 221 10.53 -5.56 -7.40
C ILE A 221 11.71 -5.02 -8.22
N GLU A 222 11.76 -3.71 -8.49
CA GLU A 222 12.92 -3.11 -9.15
C GLU A 222 14.18 -3.17 -8.28
N MET A 223 14.04 -2.97 -6.97
CA MET A 223 15.17 -3.09 -6.04
C MET A 223 15.74 -4.51 -5.96
N ASP A 224 14.93 -5.54 -6.22
CA ASP A 224 15.39 -6.93 -6.31
C ASP A 224 16.38 -7.14 -7.47
N ARG A 225 16.18 -6.41 -8.58
CA ARG A 225 17.08 -6.41 -9.73
C ARG A 225 18.39 -5.67 -9.44
N VAL A 226 18.31 -4.56 -8.68
CA VAL A 226 19.47 -3.73 -8.32
C VAL A 226 20.33 -4.40 -7.24
N PHE A 227 19.69 -5.14 -6.34
CA PHE A 227 20.31 -5.83 -5.21
C PHE A 227 19.92 -7.32 -5.23
N PRO A 228 20.47 -8.11 -6.16
CA PRO A 228 20.13 -9.53 -6.28
C PRO A 228 20.56 -10.33 -5.04
N GLY A 229 19.82 -11.39 -4.73
CA GLY A 229 20.11 -12.30 -3.62
C GLY A 229 19.37 -12.00 -2.31
N TYR A 230 18.78 -10.80 -2.16
CA TYR A 230 17.98 -10.48 -0.96
C TYR A 230 16.54 -10.98 -1.02
N GLY A 231 15.96 -11.19 -2.21
CA GLY A 231 14.58 -11.65 -2.40
C GLY A 231 13.53 -10.57 -2.20
N PHE A 232 13.86 -9.31 -2.48
CA PHE A 232 12.92 -8.18 -2.31
C PHE A 232 11.67 -8.30 -3.17
N ALA A 233 11.73 -8.95 -4.31
CA ALA A 233 10.55 -9.23 -5.14
C ALA A 233 9.52 -10.13 -4.44
N GLN A 234 9.94 -10.99 -3.52
CA GLN A 234 9.04 -11.87 -2.77
C GLN A 234 8.48 -11.18 -1.53
N HIS A 235 9.33 -10.84 -0.58
CA HIS A 235 8.93 -10.34 0.74
C HIS A 235 8.88 -8.81 0.85
N LYS A 236 9.13 -8.06 -0.23
CA LYS A 236 9.04 -6.59 -0.28
C LYS A 236 9.82 -5.86 0.84
N GLY A 237 10.92 -6.48 1.30
CA GLY A 237 11.76 -5.95 2.37
C GLY A 237 11.28 -6.25 3.79
N TYR A 238 10.17 -6.97 3.98
CA TYR A 238 9.71 -7.40 5.32
C TYR A 238 10.68 -8.40 5.96
N GLY A 239 10.64 -8.49 7.29
CA GLY A 239 11.53 -9.34 8.09
C GLY A 239 11.18 -10.83 8.04
N ALA A 240 11.11 -11.41 6.84
CA ALA A 240 11.00 -12.84 6.64
C ALA A 240 12.31 -13.55 7.02
N SER A 241 12.26 -14.84 7.36
CA SER A 241 13.45 -15.64 7.66
C SER A 241 14.45 -15.66 6.52
N SER A 242 13.98 -15.72 5.27
CA SER A 242 14.81 -15.62 4.07
C SER A 242 15.53 -14.28 3.96
N HIS A 243 14.90 -13.18 4.35
CA HIS A 243 15.52 -11.85 4.35
C HIS A 243 16.62 -11.74 5.42
N ALA A 244 16.34 -12.25 6.63
CA ALA A 244 17.34 -12.29 7.70
C ALA A 244 18.55 -13.15 7.32
N ALA A 245 18.33 -14.30 6.67
CA ALA A 245 19.39 -15.16 6.15
C ALA A 245 20.24 -14.45 5.07
N ALA A 246 19.58 -13.76 4.13
CA ALA A 246 20.28 -12.97 3.13
C ALA A 246 21.15 -11.84 3.73
N ILE A 247 20.64 -11.15 4.77
CA ILE A 247 21.41 -10.14 5.51
C ILE A 247 22.62 -10.79 6.22
N ALA A 248 22.45 -11.99 6.79
CA ALA A 248 23.53 -12.71 7.45
C ALA A 248 24.63 -13.17 6.48
N GLU A 249 24.26 -13.53 5.27
CA GLU A 249 25.19 -14.00 4.23
C GLU A 249 25.86 -12.84 3.48
N LEU A 250 25.07 -11.89 2.96
CA LEU A 250 25.52 -10.83 2.06
C LEU A 250 25.87 -9.52 2.78
N GLY A 251 25.47 -9.39 4.06
CA GLY A 251 25.46 -8.11 4.77
C GLY A 251 24.28 -7.22 4.34
N PRO A 252 24.11 -6.04 4.96
CA PRO A 252 23.08 -5.11 4.54
C PRO A 252 23.47 -4.37 3.25
N CYS A 253 22.48 -4.07 2.39
CA CYS A 253 22.69 -3.24 1.19
C CYS A 253 22.18 -1.80 1.40
N GLY A 254 22.29 -0.96 0.34
CA GLY A 254 22.02 0.47 0.37
C GLY A 254 20.63 0.90 0.79
N ILE A 255 19.65 0.03 0.68
CA ILE A 255 18.25 0.35 1.02
C ILE A 255 17.81 -0.19 2.39
N HIS A 256 18.70 -0.85 3.16
CA HIS A 256 18.36 -1.34 4.49
C HIS A 256 18.25 -0.20 5.51
N ARG A 257 17.34 -0.39 6.48
CA ARG A 257 17.07 0.55 7.58
C ARG A 257 17.90 0.13 8.80
N PHE A 258 19.01 0.79 9.02
CA PHE A 258 19.92 0.44 10.12
C PHE A 258 19.34 0.73 11.51
N SER A 259 18.36 1.63 11.61
CA SER A 259 17.62 1.89 12.84
C SER A 259 16.68 0.74 13.25
N PHE A 260 16.41 -0.20 12.34
CA PHE A 260 15.60 -1.38 12.62
C PHE A 260 16.49 -2.51 13.16
N ARG A 261 16.31 -2.83 14.44
CA ARG A 261 17.21 -3.72 15.21
C ARG A 261 17.61 -5.01 14.49
N LEU A 262 16.72 -5.62 13.72
CA LEU A 262 16.97 -6.88 13.03
C LEU A 262 18.08 -6.73 11.95
N VAL A 263 18.24 -5.56 11.34
CA VAL A 263 19.25 -5.35 10.29
C VAL A 263 20.69 -5.49 10.87
N PRO A 264 21.10 -4.70 11.87
CA PRO A 264 22.45 -4.85 12.43
C PRO A 264 22.64 -6.16 13.21
N SER A 265 21.59 -6.75 13.82
CA SER A 265 21.72 -7.99 14.57
C SER A 265 21.85 -9.24 13.69
N SER A 266 21.39 -9.18 12.43
CA SER A 266 21.54 -10.28 11.46
C SER A 266 22.79 -10.16 10.60
N ALA A 267 23.43 -8.99 10.53
CA ALA A 267 24.56 -8.74 9.66
C ALA A 267 25.86 -9.37 10.21
N PRO A 268 26.78 -9.81 9.34
CA PRO A 268 28.10 -10.28 9.75
C PRO A 268 28.86 -9.20 10.53
N PRO A 269 29.69 -9.57 11.53
CA PRO A 269 30.50 -8.62 12.31
C PRO A 269 31.27 -7.64 11.42
N GLY A 270 31.28 -6.37 11.76
CA GLY A 270 31.99 -5.31 11.05
C GLY A 270 31.39 -4.87 9.70
N THR A 271 30.39 -5.58 9.16
CA THR A 271 29.79 -5.24 7.85
C THR A 271 28.98 -3.95 7.94
N CYS A 272 28.21 -3.78 9.00
CA CYS A 272 27.45 -2.55 9.24
C CYS A 272 28.37 -1.33 9.36
N VAL A 273 29.50 -1.46 10.06
CA VAL A 273 30.47 -0.36 10.23
C VAL A 273 31.05 0.08 8.89
N LYS A 274 31.45 -0.87 8.04
CA LYS A 274 31.94 -0.54 6.67
C LYS A 274 30.90 0.27 5.89
N PHE A 275 29.65 -0.13 5.96
CA PHE A 275 28.56 0.55 5.27
C PHE A 275 28.29 1.94 5.84
N LEU A 276 28.20 2.06 7.16
CA LEU A 276 28.00 3.34 7.85
C LEU A 276 29.19 4.29 7.63
N LYS A 277 30.42 3.79 7.61
CA LYS A 277 31.59 4.57 7.20
C LYS A 277 31.48 5.09 5.78
N LYS A 278 31.03 4.27 4.83
CA LYS A 278 30.81 4.69 3.46
C LYS A 278 29.78 5.83 3.39
N ARG A 279 28.68 5.76 4.14
CA ARG A 279 27.69 6.87 4.21
C ARG A 279 28.33 8.18 4.71
N LEU A 280 29.20 8.14 5.72
CA LEU A 280 29.92 9.32 6.21
C LEU A 280 30.90 9.86 5.17
N THR A 281 31.70 8.98 4.57
CA THR A 281 32.77 9.38 3.66
C THR A 281 32.27 9.88 2.32
N SER A 282 31.12 9.39 1.85
CA SER A 282 30.50 9.80 0.59
C SER A 282 29.56 11.02 0.71
N ALA A 283 29.34 11.55 1.92
CA ALA A 283 28.48 12.72 2.11
C ALA A 283 29.03 13.94 1.33
N PRO A 284 28.28 14.50 0.36
CA PRO A 284 28.76 15.60 -0.48
C PRO A 284 28.65 16.97 0.18
N THR A 285 27.79 17.13 1.20
CA THR A 285 27.56 18.40 1.92
C THR A 285 27.61 18.20 3.44
N PRO A 286 27.84 19.27 4.22
CA PRO A 286 27.79 19.20 5.68
C PRO A 286 26.44 18.69 6.20
N GLU A 287 25.34 19.11 5.60
CA GLU A 287 23.97 18.72 6.02
C GLU A 287 23.77 17.21 5.84
N ILE A 288 24.24 16.63 4.71
CA ILE A 288 24.13 15.19 4.46
C ILE A 288 25.07 14.42 5.42
N LEU A 289 26.21 14.97 5.78
CA LEU A 289 27.10 14.37 6.76
C LEU A 289 26.44 14.33 8.16
N GLU A 290 25.80 15.43 8.59
CA GLU A 290 25.09 15.48 9.88
C GLU A 290 23.89 14.53 9.90
N ARG A 291 23.14 14.43 8.79
CA ARG A 291 22.06 13.45 8.65
C ARG A 291 22.57 12.01 8.79
N ALA A 292 23.67 11.68 8.14
CA ALA A 292 24.28 10.36 8.27
C ALA A 292 24.72 10.07 9.71
N ALA A 293 25.30 11.05 10.41
CA ALA A 293 25.70 10.94 11.81
C ALA A 293 24.50 10.75 12.74
N THR A 294 23.39 11.46 12.51
CA THR A 294 22.15 11.31 13.27
C THR A 294 21.58 9.90 13.11
N GLY A 295 21.54 9.37 11.88
CA GLY A 295 21.13 7.99 11.60
C GLY A 295 22.02 6.97 12.32
N ILE A 296 23.34 7.18 12.35
CA ILE A 296 24.27 6.32 13.08
C ILE A 296 24.02 6.38 14.60
N ALA A 297 23.70 7.53 15.15
CA ALA A 297 23.40 7.67 16.59
C ALA A 297 22.17 6.82 17.01
N ARG A 298 21.19 6.65 16.13
CA ARG A 298 20.00 5.81 16.39
C ARG A 298 20.32 4.31 16.43
N VAL A 299 21.29 3.85 15.66
CA VAL A 299 21.70 2.43 15.62
C VAL A 299 22.81 2.10 16.65
N LYS A 300 23.27 3.08 17.41
CA LYS A 300 24.36 2.95 18.37
C LYS A 300 24.20 1.75 19.32
N GLY A 301 22.99 1.48 19.80
CA GLY A 301 22.72 0.34 20.68
C GLY A 301 22.90 -1.05 20.05
N SER A 302 23.10 -1.14 18.74
CA SER A 302 23.32 -2.37 17.99
C SER A 302 24.77 -2.52 17.50
N LEU A 303 25.67 -1.59 17.87
CA LEU A 303 27.07 -1.57 17.48
C LEU A 303 27.98 -1.81 18.68
N SER A 304 29.16 -2.42 18.45
CA SER A 304 30.16 -2.54 19.50
C SER A 304 30.77 -1.17 19.86
N GLU A 305 31.40 -1.06 21.04
CA GLU A 305 32.09 0.17 21.43
C GLU A 305 33.23 0.52 20.46
N ASN A 306 33.95 -0.47 19.95
CA ASN A 306 34.96 -0.28 18.94
C ASN A 306 34.42 0.28 17.63
N ASP A 307 33.27 -0.25 17.17
CA ASP A 307 32.60 0.22 15.97
C ASP A 307 32.17 1.69 16.12
N ILE A 308 31.63 2.04 17.29
CA ILE A 308 31.21 3.41 17.61
C ILE A 308 32.42 4.36 17.62
N ALA A 309 33.55 3.94 18.22
CA ALA A 309 34.75 4.74 18.25
C ALA A 309 35.31 4.96 16.82
N GLU A 310 35.31 3.94 15.98
CA GLU A 310 35.72 4.03 14.58
C GLU A 310 34.85 4.98 13.77
N LEU A 311 33.51 4.90 13.90
CA LEU A 311 32.57 5.79 13.23
C LEU A 311 32.70 7.23 13.69
N ARG A 312 32.91 7.47 14.99
CA ARG A 312 33.18 8.82 15.53
C ARG A 312 34.47 9.41 14.95
N LYS A 313 35.55 8.60 14.83
CA LYS A 313 36.78 9.03 14.20
C LYS A 313 36.56 9.39 12.73
N THR A 314 35.83 8.56 12.00
CA THR A 314 35.48 8.81 10.59
C THR A 314 34.67 10.09 10.43
N TYR A 315 33.64 10.30 11.24
CA TYR A 315 32.82 11.52 11.22
C TYR A 315 33.67 12.79 11.45
N LYS A 316 34.56 12.79 12.46
CA LYS A 316 35.47 13.91 12.74
C LYS A 316 36.36 14.23 11.54
N VAL A 317 36.89 13.20 10.85
CA VAL A 317 37.68 13.39 9.64
C VAL A 317 36.85 14.01 8.51
N CYS A 318 35.63 13.49 8.28
CA CYS A 318 34.74 14.00 7.25
C CYS A 318 34.30 15.46 7.55
N LYS A 319 34.04 15.79 8.82
CA LYS A 319 33.62 17.15 9.24
C LYS A 319 34.70 18.20 8.94
N LYS A 320 35.97 17.85 9.09
CA LYS A 320 37.10 18.73 8.74
C LYS A 320 37.10 19.14 7.27
N ARG A 321 36.63 18.27 6.34
CA ARG A 321 36.52 18.60 4.91
C ARG A 321 35.64 19.82 4.64
N PHE A 322 34.70 20.11 5.54
CA PHE A 322 33.75 21.20 5.42
C PHE A 322 34.07 22.39 6.35
N GLY A 323 35.31 22.48 6.86
CA GLY A 323 35.73 23.60 7.72
C GLY A 323 35.23 23.54 9.16
N GLY A 324 34.63 22.41 9.60
CA GLY A 324 34.17 22.23 10.97
C GLY A 324 35.34 22.00 11.94
N LYS A 325 35.31 22.66 13.12
CA LYS A 325 36.23 22.31 14.24
C LYS A 325 35.94 20.88 14.71
N ALA A 326 36.96 20.11 15.00
CA ALA A 326 36.91 18.70 15.40
C ALA A 326 36.26 18.49 16.77
#